data_c1716a3a63374d947276818bffca7dca
#
_entry.id   c1716a3a63374d947276818bffca7dca
#
_cell.length_a   1.000
_cell.length_b   1.000
_cell.length_c   1.000
_cell.angle_alpha   90.00
_cell.angle_beta   90.00
_cell.angle_gamma   90.00
#
_symmetry.space_group_name_H-M   'P 1'
#
loop_
_entity.id
_entity.type
_entity.pdbx_description
1 polymer ?
#
loop_
_entity_poly.entity_id
_entity_poly.type
_entity_poly.pdbx_seq_one_letter_code
_entity_poly.pdbx_strand_id
1 'polypeptide(L)'
;RMSFDYDDLLTRYEPALGLEVHVELNTASKMFCGCANEFGGAPNTHVCPVCLGLPGSLPVINGKAVESAIRIGLALNCEIASWCRFARKNYFYPDMPKNFQTSQYDEPIAFGGHLDVDLEDGTVYRVEIERAHMEEDTGKSLHVGGSTGRIHGATHSLVDYNRAGIPLIEIVTKPMTGAGARAPEIARAYVATLRDLL
;
A
#
# COMPACT_ATOMS: atom_id res chain seq x y z
N ARG A 1 25.87 5.12 -23.99
CA ARG A 1 24.47 5.08 -23.53
C ARG A 1 23.61 5.03 -24.78
N MET A 2 22.88 3.94 -24.99
CA MET A 2 21.80 3.94 -25.99
C MET A 2 20.73 4.89 -25.46
N SER A 3 20.44 5.97 -26.18
CA SER A 3 19.25 6.76 -25.92
C SER A 3 18.10 6.02 -26.61
N PHE A 4 17.17 5.49 -25.84
CA PHE A 4 15.93 4.97 -26.40
C PHE A 4 15.01 6.16 -26.67
N ASP A 5 14.53 6.25 -27.90
CA ASP A 5 13.45 7.17 -28.25
C ASP A 5 12.13 6.49 -27.87
N TYR A 6 11.34 7.14 -27.00
CA TYR A 6 10.08 6.59 -26.49
C TYR A 6 9.06 6.41 -27.62
N ASP A 7 9.00 7.35 -28.56
CA ASP A 7 8.08 7.29 -29.71
C ASP A 7 8.42 6.12 -30.63
N ASP A 8 9.71 5.85 -30.83
CA ASP A 8 10.18 4.69 -31.60
C ASP A 8 9.79 3.37 -30.93
N LEU A 9 9.85 3.31 -29.58
CA LEU A 9 9.44 2.13 -28.83
C LEU A 9 7.93 1.86 -28.94
N LEU A 10 7.09 2.90 -28.95
CA LEU A 10 5.64 2.77 -29.09
C LEU A 10 5.19 2.20 -30.43
N THR A 11 6.02 2.27 -31.48
CA THR A 11 5.72 1.62 -32.78
C THR A 11 5.86 0.10 -32.70
N ARG A 12 6.59 -0.42 -31.74
CA ARG A 12 6.97 -1.84 -31.62
C ARG A 12 6.42 -2.53 -30.39
N TYR A 13 6.13 -1.77 -29.34
CA TYR A 13 5.71 -2.27 -28.04
C TYR A 13 4.54 -1.44 -27.53
N GLU A 14 3.64 -2.11 -26.81
CA GLU A 14 2.56 -1.48 -26.09
C GLU A 14 2.93 -1.38 -24.60
N PRO A 15 2.85 -0.19 -23.97
CA PRO A 15 3.04 -0.08 -22.52
C PRO A 15 1.85 -0.69 -21.81
N ALA A 16 2.13 -1.57 -20.84
CA ALA A 16 1.16 -2.08 -19.89
C ALA A 16 1.52 -1.55 -18.50
N LEU A 17 0.55 -0.95 -17.80
CA LEU A 17 0.73 -0.39 -16.47
C LEU A 17 -0.12 -1.14 -15.46
N GLY A 18 0.47 -1.48 -14.32
CA GLY A 18 -0.24 -1.86 -13.11
C GLY A 18 0.19 -0.93 -11.98
N LEU A 19 -0.75 -0.50 -11.16
CA LEU A 19 -0.49 0.36 -10.02
C LEU A 19 -0.96 -0.31 -8.74
N GLU A 20 -0.09 -0.26 -7.74
CA GLU A 20 -0.37 -0.65 -6.36
C GLU A 20 -0.20 0.59 -5.49
N VAL A 21 -1.25 0.97 -4.77
CA VAL A 21 -1.25 2.18 -3.94
C VAL A 21 -1.57 1.78 -2.51
N HIS A 22 -0.67 2.11 -1.60
CA HIS A 22 -0.88 1.95 -0.17
C HIS A 22 -1.49 3.21 0.43
N VAL A 23 -2.52 3.02 1.25
CA VAL A 23 -3.20 4.07 1.99
C VAL A 23 -3.08 3.77 3.48
N GLU A 24 -2.40 4.63 4.23
CA GLU A 24 -2.41 4.57 5.70
C GLU A 24 -3.76 5.02 6.22
N LEU A 25 -4.38 4.21 7.07
CA LEU A 25 -5.67 4.56 7.66
C LEU A 25 -5.48 5.42 8.92
N ASN A 26 -6.25 6.50 9.02
CA ASN A 26 -6.26 7.41 10.15
C ASN A 26 -7.10 6.84 11.32
N THR A 27 -6.67 5.72 11.88
CA THR A 27 -7.27 5.12 13.08
C THR A 27 -6.54 5.58 14.34
N ALA A 28 -7.20 5.60 15.48
CA ALA A 28 -6.57 5.97 16.76
C ALA A 28 -5.53 4.94 17.22
N SER A 29 -5.67 3.68 16.80
CA SER A 29 -4.78 2.58 17.18
C SER A 29 -4.38 1.73 15.97
N LYS A 30 -3.37 0.91 16.15
CA LYS A 30 -2.83 0.00 15.13
C LYS A 30 -3.84 -1.07 14.70
N MET A 31 -3.51 -1.81 13.63
CA MET A 31 -4.39 -2.82 13.03
C MET A 31 -4.79 -3.93 14.00
N PHE A 32 -3.86 -4.41 14.83
CA PHE A 32 -4.05 -5.59 15.67
C PHE A 32 -3.76 -5.38 17.15
N CYS A 33 -3.54 -4.14 17.59
CA CYS A 33 -3.26 -3.83 18.99
C CYS A 33 -3.69 -2.41 19.36
N GLY A 34 -3.66 -2.10 20.65
CA GLY A 34 -4.06 -0.79 21.18
C GLY A 34 -2.96 0.29 21.15
N CYS A 35 -1.79 0.03 20.57
CA CYS A 35 -0.76 1.06 20.43
C CYS A 35 -1.26 2.24 19.59
N ALA A 36 -0.87 3.46 19.97
CA ALA A 36 -1.26 4.67 19.26
C ALA A 36 -0.77 4.64 17.80
N ASN A 37 -1.64 5.08 16.90
CA ASN A 37 -1.32 5.36 15.50
C ASN A 37 -1.08 6.86 15.38
N GLU A 38 0.09 7.31 15.84
CA GLU A 38 0.48 8.71 15.89
C GLU A 38 1.85 8.91 15.25
N PHE A 39 1.97 10.00 14.49
CA PHE A 39 3.25 10.40 13.90
C PHE A 39 4.06 11.27 14.87
N GLY A 40 5.41 11.14 14.85
CA GLY A 40 6.31 12.05 15.55
C GLY A 40 6.63 11.67 17.00
N GLY A 41 6.24 10.49 17.47
CA GLY A 41 6.66 9.97 18.76
C GLY A 41 8.16 9.63 18.81
N ALA A 42 8.75 9.56 20.01
CA ALA A 42 10.11 9.07 20.16
C ALA A 42 10.24 7.63 19.62
N PRO A 43 11.37 7.25 19.03
CA PRO A 43 11.53 5.92 18.42
C PRO A 43 11.22 4.78 19.40
N ASN A 44 10.47 3.78 18.93
CA ASN A 44 10.11 2.58 19.67
C ASN A 44 9.32 2.82 20.98
N THR A 45 8.52 3.89 21.02
CA THR A 45 7.63 4.19 22.19
C THR A 45 6.19 3.73 21.97
N HIS A 46 5.75 3.59 20.71
CA HIS A 46 4.41 3.08 20.36
C HIS A 46 4.47 1.60 19.98
N VAL A 47 4.97 0.76 20.89
CA VAL A 47 5.17 -0.67 20.67
C VAL A 47 4.62 -1.50 21.84
N CYS A 48 4.18 -2.71 21.53
CA CYS A 48 3.71 -3.68 22.51
C CYS A 48 4.07 -5.11 22.07
N PRO A 49 3.90 -6.12 22.93
CA PRO A 49 4.17 -7.51 22.58
C PRO A 49 3.48 -7.98 21.29
N VAL A 50 2.29 -7.48 20.97
CA VAL A 50 1.55 -7.88 19.75
C VAL A 50 2.21 -7.34 18.49
N CYS A 51 2.44 -6.03 18.37
CA CYS A 51 3.05 -5.47 17.17
C CYS A 51 4.54 -5.83 17.03
N LEU A 52 5.20 -6.21 18.12
CA LEU A 52 6.56 -6.77 18.09
C LEU A 52 6.60 -8.29 17.83
N GLY A 53 5.45 -8.96 17.82
CA GLY A 53 5.37 -10.40 17.55
C GLY A 53 5.99 -11.26 18.63
N LEU A 54 5.92 -10.87 19.89
CA LEU A 54 6.49 -11.65 20.98
C LEU A 54 5.71 -12.95 21.20
N PRO A 55 6.36 -14.02 21.64
CA PRO A 55 5.72 -15.31 21.86
C PRO A 55 4.52 -15.22 22.80
N GLY A 56 3.41 -15.85 22.42
CA GLY A 56 2.18 -15.90 23.20
C GLY A 56 1.25 -14.68 23.05
N SER A 57 1.65 -13.61 22.35
CA SER A 57 0.77 -12.50 22.03
C SER A 57 -0.12 -12.80 20.83
N LEU A 58 -1.41 -12.44 20.90
CA LEU A 58 -2.38 -12.67 19.84
C LEU A 58 -2.97 -11.36 19.34
N PRO A 59 -3.21 -11.24 18.02
CA PRO A 59 -3.79 -10.05 17.41
C PRO A 59 -5.30 -9.96 17.70
N VAL A 60 -5.80 -8.71 17.81
CA VAL A 60 -7.23 -8.39 17.82
C VAL A 60 -7.46 -7.30 16.79
N ILE A 61 -8.32 -7.57 15.78
CA ILE A 61 -8.54 -6.65 14.68
C ILE A 61 -9.17 -5.33 15.11
N ASN A 62 -8.71 -4.24 14.50
CA ASN A 62 -9.28 -2.91 14.66
C ASN A 62 -10.56 -2.77 13.81
N GLY A 63 -11.72 -2.70 14.47
CA GLY A 63 -13.02 -2.56 13.79
C GLY A 63 -13.14 -1.28 12.95
N LYS A 64 -12.46 -0.19 13.36
CA LYS A 64 -12.47 1.06 12.59
C LYS A 64 -11.69 0.93 11.27
N ALA A 65 -10.62 0.15 11.27
CA ALA A 65 -9.88 -0.16 10.04
C ALA A 65 -10.76 -0.96 9.06
N VAL A 66 -11.53 -1.93 9.55
CA VAL A 66 -12.48 -2.70 8.73
C VAL A 66 -13.56 -1.79 8.14
N GLU A 67 -14.17 -0.91 8.94
CA GLU A 67 -15.15 0.06 8.46
C GLU A 67 -14.57 0.96 7.37
N SER A 68 -13.36 1.47 7.56
CA SER A 68 -12.67 2.31 6.57
C SER A 68 -12.38 1.56 5.28
N ALA A 69 -11.94 0.30 5.37
CA ALA A 69 -11.70 -0.56 4.20
C ALA A 69 -12.98 -0.78 3.38
N ILE A 70 -14.11 -1.02 4.04
CA ILE A 70 -15.41 -1.15 3.37
C ILE A 70 -15.80 0.16 2.66
N ARG A 71 -15.63 1.31 3.32
CA ARG A 71 -15.92 2.62 2.71
C ARG A 71 -15.07 2.89 1.48
N ILE A 72 -13.76 2.60 1.54
CA ILE A 72 -12.84 2.73 0.41
C ILE A 72 -13.29 1.78 -0.73
N GLY A 73 -13.58 0.52 -0.43
CA GLY A 73 -14.06 -0.42 -1.43
C GLY A 73 -15.33 0.07 -2.15
N LEU A 74 -16.30 0.59 -1.40
CA LEU A 74 -17.53 1.16 -1.97
C LEU A 74 -17.26 2.40 -2.83
N ALA A 75 -16.37 3.29 -2.39
CA ALA A 75 -15.97 4.48 -3.14
C ALA A 75 -15.25 4.15 -4.46
N LEU A 76 -14.58 3.00 -4.51
CA LEU A 76 -13.94 2.45 -5.70
C LEU A 76 -14.87 1.57 -6.55
N ASN A 77 -16.18 1.59 -6.28
CA ASN A 77 -17.18 0.76 -6.97
C ASN A 77 -16.89 -0.74 -6.89
N CYS A 78 -16.22 -1.19 -5.84
CA CYS A 78 -15.93 -2.59 -5.61
C CYS A 78 -17.12 -3.34 -5.04
N GLU A 79 -17.16 -4.64 -5.29
CA GLU A 79 -17.96 -5.58 -4.52
C GLU A 79 -17.28 -5.81 -3.16
N ILE A 80 -18.05 -5.79 -2.08
CA ILE A 80 -17.56 -6.11 -0.74
C ILE A 80 -17.77 -7.59 -0.47
N ALA A 81 -16.68 -8.26 -0.10
CA ALA A 81 -16.71 -9.69 0.20
C ALA A 81 -17.62 -10.00 1.39
N SER A 82 -18.46 -11.02 1.25
CA SER A 82 -19.28 -11.54 2.36
C SER A 82 -18.41 -12.26 3.42
N TRP A 83 -17.20 -12.66 3.03
CA TRP A 83 -16.20 -13.33 3.85
C TRP A 83 -14.80 -13.00 3.34
N CYS A 84 -13.88 -12.71 4.24
CA CYS A 84 -12.48 -12.46 3.92
C CYS A 84 -11.59 -12.99 5.04
N ARG A 85 -10.31 -13.17 4.76
CA ARG A 85 -9.35 -13.74 5.70
C ARG A 85 -7.99 -13.06 5.59
N PHE A 86 -7.32 -12.92 6.72
CA PHE A 86 -5.90 -12.58 6.75
C PHE A 86 -5.04 -13.83 6.59
N ALA A 87 -3.99 -13.69 5.79
CA ALA A 87 -2.91 -14.64 5.64
C ALA A 87 -1.59 -14.03 6.14
N ARG A 88 -0.56 -14.85 6.30
CA ARG A 88 0.78 -14.41 6.68
C ARG A 88 1.67 -14.40 5.44
N LYS A 89 2.08 -13.19 5.03
CA LYS A 89 3.10 -12.98 3.99
C LYS A 89 4.46 -13.00 4.66
N ASN A 90 5.20 -14.10 4.54
CA ASN A 90 6.52 -14.22 5.15
C ASN A 90 7.47 -13.15 4.59
N TYR A 91 8.11 -12.40 5.48
CA TYR A 91 8.98 -11.30 5.16
C TYR A 91 10.08 -11.17 6.22
N PHE A 92 11.28 -11.63 5.90
CA PHE A 92 12.42 -11.69 6.81
C PHE A 92 13.32 -10.47 6.57
N TYR A 93 13.00 -9.36 7.22
CA TYR A 93 13.79 -8.14 7.15
C TYR A 93 13.74 -7.42 8.51
N PRO A 94 14.77 -6.62 8.88
CA PRO A 94 14.84 -5.98 10.20
C PRO A 94 13.65 -5.09 10.58
N ASP A 95 12.94 -4.51 9.62
CA ASP A 95 11.78 -3.66 9.85
C ASP A 95 10.47 -4.43 10.11
N MET A 96 10.50 -5.77 9.98
CA MET A 96 9.36 -6.63 10.29
C MET A 96 9.64 -7.51 11.51
N PRO A 97 9.24 -7.06 12.71
CA PRO A 97 9.60 -7.75 13.96
C PRO A 97 8.98 -9.14 14.11
N LYS A 98 7.84 -9.37 13.44
CA LYS A 98 7.13 -10.67 13.43
C LYS A 98 7.66 -11.66 12.38
N ASN A 99 8.52 -11.22 11.47
CA ASN A 99 8.96 -11.96 10.29
C ASN A 99 7.84 -12.32 9.29
N PHE A 100 6.66 -11.75 9.44
CA PHE A 100 5.56 -11.82 8.49
C PHE A 100 4.73 -10.55 8.53
N GLN A 101 4.16 -10.19 7.39
CA GLN A 101 3.13 -9.18 7.25
C GLN A 101 1.78 -9.87 7.17
N THR A 102 0.80 -9.40 7.94
CA THR A 102 -0.58 -9.87 7.83
C THR A 102 -1.24 -9.15 6.66
N SER A 103 -1.82 -9.89 5.73
CA SER A 103 -2.40 -9.37 4.49
C SER A 103 -3.61 -10.21 4.07
N GLN A 104 -4.50 -9.64 3.24
CA GLN A 104 -5.66 -10.34 2.68
C GLN A 104 -5.50 -10.59 1.17
N TYR A 105 -4.29 -10.70 0.66
CA TYR A 105 -3.96 -10.75 -0.76
C TYR A 105 -4.85 -11.67 -1.60
N ASP A 106 -5.09 -12.90 -1.17
CA ASP A 106 -5.86 -13.94 -1.87
C ASP A 106 -7.37 -13.95 -1.54
N GLU A 107 -7.75 -13.33 -0.42
CA GLU A 107 -9.15 -13.26 0.04
C GLU A 107 -9.47 -11.82 0.52
N PRO A 108 -9.46 -10.85 -0.43
CA PRO A 108 -9.57 -9.43 -0.11
C PRO A 108 -10.95 -9.05 0.38
N ILE A 109 -11.03 -7.96 1.15
CA ILE A 109 -12.31 -7.40 1.61
C ILE A 109 -13.12 -6.76 0.48
N ALA A 110 -12.46 -6.28 -0.59
CA ALA A 110 -13.11 -5.63 -1.72
C ALA A 110 -12.41 -6.00 -3.05
N PHE A 111 -13.18 -6.15 -4.12
CA PHE A 111 -12.68 -6.57 -5.44
C PHE A 111 -13.59 -6.10 -6.58
N GLY A 112 -13.06 -6.17 -7.81
CA GLY A 112 -13.83 -6.00 -9.04
C GLY A 112 -14.40 -4.61 -9.25
N GLY A 113 -13.72 -3.56 -8.74
CA GLY A 113 -14.16 -2.18 -8.85
C GLY A 113 -13.61 -1.44 -10.05
N HIS A 114 -13.82 -0.13 -10.07
CA HIS A 114 -13.25 0.78 -11.05
C HIS A 114 -13.21 2.21 -10.52
N LEU A 115 -12.33 3.01 -11.12
CA LEU A 115 -12.27 4.45 -10.94
C LEU A 115 -12.20 5.11 -12.32
N ASP A 116 -13.14 5.99 -12.62
CA ASP A 116 -13.13 6.77 -13.84
C ASP A 116 -12.29 8.04 -13.61
N VAL A 117 -11.34 8.31 -14.50
CA VAL A 117 -10.43 9.45 -14.39
C VAL A 117 -10.53 10.35 -15.61
N ASP A 118 -10.58 11.66 -15.38
CA ASP A 118 -10.61 12.67 -16.43
C ASP A 118 -9.19 12.93 -16.95
N LEU A 119 -9.05 12.96 -18.27
CA LEU A 119 -7.80 13.25 -18.96
C LEU A 119 -7.77 14.69 -19.49
N GLU A 120 -6.58 15.18 -19.83
CA GLU A 120 -6.37 16.58 -20.20
C GLU A 120 -7.20 17.04 -21.43
N ASP A 121 -7.54 16.13 -22.32
CA ASP A 121 -8.38 16.39 -23.51
C ASP A 121 -9.90 16.30 -23.24
N GLY A 122 -10.29 16.08 -22.00
CA GLY A 122 -11.69 15.93 -21.56
C GLY A 122 -12.27 14.53 -21.78
N THR A 123 -11.47 13.57 -22.25
CA THR A 123 -11.90 12.17 -22.29
C THR A 123 -11.80 11.51 -20.93
N VAL A 124 -12.63 10.49 -20.71
CA VAL A 124 -12.63 9.71 -19.45
C VAL A 124 -11.99 8.35 -19.72
N TYR A 125 -11.06 7.96 -18.86
CA TYR A 125 -10.46 6.63 -18.88
C TYR A 125 -10.89 5.84 -17.65
N ARG A 126 -11.38 4.62 -17.85
CA ARG A 126 -11.74 3.72 -16.75
C ARG A 126 -10.57 2.88 -16.33
N VAL A 127 -10.13 3.06 -15.08
CA VAL A 127 -9.13 2.22 -14.43
C VAL A 127 -9.86 1.12 -13.66
N GLU A 128 -9.67 -0.13 -14.04
CA GLU A 128 -10.25 -1.26 -13.34
C GLU A 128 -9.45 -1.59 -12.07
N ILE A 129 -10.15 -1.80 -10.97
CA ILE A 129 -9.58 -2.22 -9.68
C ILE A 129 -9.70 -3.74 -9.57
N GLU A 130 -8.58 -4.42 -9.40
CA GLU A 130 -8.55 -5.85 -9.15
C GLU A 130 -9.06 -6.15 -7.75
N ARG A 131 -8.48 -5.48 -6.73
CA ARG A 131 -8.84 -5.62 -5.33
C ARG A 131 -8.41 -4.42 -4.50
N ALA A 132 -9.05 -4.28 -3.35
CA ALA A 132 -8.55 -3.49 -2.23
C ALA A 132 -8.56 -4.40 -0.99
N HIS A 133 -7.41 -4.53 -0.35
CA HIS A 133 -7.25 -5.43 0.79
C HIS A 133 -6.52 -4.76 1.96
N MET A 134 -6.85 -5.22 3.16
CA MET A 134 -6.22 -4.74 4.37
C MET A 134 -4.88 -5.43 4.60
N GLU A 135 -3.91 -4.67 5.09
CA GLU A 135 -2.64 -5.15 5.60
C GLU A 135 -2.07 -4.22 6.68
N GLU A 136 -0.91 -4.53 7.19
CA GLU A 136 -0.22 -3.70 8.20
C GLU A 136 1.10 -3.18 7.65
N ASP A 137 1.51 -1.99 8.12
CA ASP A 137 2.79 -1.41 7.74
C ASP A 137 3.97 -2.06 8.50
N THR A 138 5.15 -1.90 7.95
CA THR A 138 6.43 -2.30 8.55
C THR A 138 7.01 -1.18 9.42
N GLY A 139 8.05 -1.48 10.19
CA GLY A 139 8.85 -0.46 10.85
C GLY A 139 9.61 0.43 9.86
N LYS A 140 10.26 1.44 10.37
CA LYS A 140 11.08 2.38 9.61
C LYS A 140 12.56 2.08 9.81
N SER A 141 13.31 1.91 8.72
CA SER A 141 14.76 1.79 8.76
C SER A 141 15.42 3.11 8.41
N LEU A 142 16.37 3.54 9.23
CA LEU A 142 17.22 4.71 8.99
C LEU A 142 18.67 4.26 8.79
N HIS A 143 19.21 4.51 7.61
CA HIS A 143 20.60 4.15 7.27
C HIS A 143 21.54 5.27 7.66
N VAL A 144 22.56 4.95 8.46
CA VAL A 144 23.51 5.92 9.06
C VAL A 144 24.91 5.71 8.52
N GLY A 145 25.66 6.79 8.33
CA GLY A 145 27.07 6.78 7.91
C GLY A 145 27.33 6.89 6.40
N GLY A 146 26.27 6.92 5.58
CA GLY A 146 26.38 7.14 4.13
C GLY A 146 26.03 8.57 3.73
N SER A 147 26.58 9.06 2.61
CA SER A 147 26.28 10.40 2.09
C SER A 147 24.89 10.55 1.44
N THR A 148 24.22 9.43 1.14
CA THR A 148 22.96 9.41 0.37
C THR A 148 21.73 8.97 1.16
N GLY A 149 21.87 8.57 2.43
CA GLY A 149 20.81 7.98 3.24
C GLY A 149 20.34 6.59 2.74
N ARG A 150 21.02 6.03 1.74
CA ARG A 150 20.75 4.69 1.20
C ARG A 150 21.55 3.62 1.94
N ILE A 151 21.12 2.36 1.84
CA ILE A 151 21.79 1.21 2.44
C ILE A 151 23.24 1.06 1.95
N HIS A 152 23.49 1.34 0.68
CA HIS A 152 24.84 1.35 0.12
C HIS A 152 25.69 2.48 0.73
N GLY A 153 26.77 2.12 1.41
CA GLY A 153 27.66 3.04 2.11
C GLY A 153 27.25 3.34 3.55
N ALA A 154 26.14 2.80 4.03
CA ALA A 154 25.78 2.89 5.44
C ALA A 154 26.68 1.97 6.30
N THR A 155 27.07 2.44 7.49
CA THR A 155 27.81 1.66 8.48
C THR A 155 26.88 0.80 9.34
N HIS A 156 25.66 1.27 9.57
CA HIS A 156 24.62 0.59 10.33
C HIS A 156 23.25 1.16 10.01
N SER A 157 22.20 0.48 10.47
CA SER A 157 20.82 0.95 10.39
C SER A 157 20.18 0.96 11.76
N LEU A 158 19.39 2.00 12.03
CA LEU A 158 18.49 2.08 13.18
C LEU A 158 17.11 1.69 12.73
N VAL A 159 16.39 0.94 13.57
CA VAL A 159 15.01 0.51 13.27
C VAL A 159 14.07 1.08 14.31
N ASP A 160 13.02 1.76 13.82
CA ASP A 160 11.94 2.29 14.61
C ASP A 160 10.65 1.53 14.28
N TYR A 161 10.08 0.85 15.28
CA TYR A 161 8.88 0.03 15.15
C TYR A 161 7.58 0.80 15.47
N ASN A 162 7.62 2.12 15.67
CA ASN A 162 6.41 2.91 15.91
C ASN A 162 5.41 2.76 14.76
N ARG A 163 5.89 2.68 13.51
CA ARG A 163 5.06 2.47 12.34
C ARG A 163 4.59 1.02 12.17
N ALA A 164 5.33 0.03 12.68
CA ALA A 164 4.99 -1.38 12.51
C ALA A 164 3.59 -1.68 13.07
N GLY A 165 2.71 -2.23 12.22
CA GLY A 165 1.33 -2.55 12.58
C GLY A 165 0.31 -1.44 12.33
N ILE A 166 0.69 -0.29 11.77
CA ILE A 166 -0.26 0.74 11.31
C ILE A 166 -1.17 0.13 10.23
N PRO A 167 -2.49 0.37 10.28
CA PRO A 167 -3.40 -0.19 9.29
C PRO A 167 -3.18 0.40 7.91
N LEU A 168 -3.03 -0.46 6.91
CA LEU A 168 -2.94 -0.12 5.50
C LEU A 168 -4.09 -0.73 4.70
N ILE A 169 -4.45 -0.03 3.62
CA ILE A 169 -5.20 -0.60 2.50
C ILE A 169 -4.28 -0.57 1.28
N GLU A 170 -4.10 -1.70 0.63
CA GLU A 170 -3.45 -1.79 -0.68
C GLU A 170 -4.52 -1.87 -1.77
N ILE A 171 -4.50 -0.91 -2.69
CA ILE A 171 -5.41 -0.82 -3.83
C ILE A 171 -4.62 -1.23 -5.07
N VAL A 172 -5.01 -2.33 -5.70
CA VAL A 172 -4.34 -2.91 -6.86
C VAL A 172 -5.21 -2.78 -8.08
N THR A 173 -4.66 -2.16 -9.15
CA THR A 173 -5.36 -2.07 -10.44
C THR A 173 -5.16 -3.33 -11.26
N LYS A 174 -6.10 -3.62 -12.16
CA LYS A 174 -5.81 -4.51 -13.29
C LYS A 174 -4.79 -3.85 -14.23
N PRO A 175 -4.06 -4.63 -15.04
CA PRO A 175 -3.18 -4.05 -16.04
C PRO A 175 -3.96 -3.14 -17.00
N MET A 176 -3.49 -1.90 -17.15
CA MET A 176 -4.00 -0.94 -18.11
C MET A 176 -3.26 -1.14 -19.42
N THR A 177 -3.97 -1.54 -20.46
CA THR A 177 -3.46 -1.76 -21.84
C THR A 177 -4.21 -0.85 -22.81
N GLY A 178 -3.73 -0.72 -24.06
CA GLY A 178 -4.35 0.14 -25.06
C GLY A 178 -4.15 1.64 -24.83
N ALA A 179 -3.36 2.04 -23.85
CA ALA A 179 -3.13 3.44 -23.51
C ALA A 179 -2.09 4.13 -24.41
N GLY A 180 -1.18 3.38 -25.02
CA GLY A 180 -0.13 3.90 -25.88
C GLY A 180 0.69 5.01 -25.19
N ALA A 181 0.90 6.11 -25.88
CA ALA A 181 1.62 7.29 -25.39
C ALA A 181 0.94 7.97 -24.18
N ARG A 182 -0.34 7.70 -23.94
CA ARG A 182 -1.10 8.29 -22.82
C ARG A 182 -0.92 7.56 -21.48
N ALA A 183 -0.21 6.44 -21.46
CA ALA A 183 -0.02 5.66 -20.23
C ALA A 183 0.48 6.49 -19.04
N PRO A 184 1.48 7.38 -19.15
CA PRO A 184 1.92 8.23 -18.04
C PRO A 184 0.85 9.25 -17.57
N GLU A 185 0.06 9.79 -18.50
CA GLU A 185 -1.04 10.70 -18.18
C GLU A 185 -2.13 9.99 -17.37
N ILE A 186 -2.54 8.80 -17.81
CA ILE A 186 -3.54 7.98 -17.13
C ILE A 186 -3.08 7.62 -15.72
N ALA A 187 -1.82 7.19 -15.55
CA ALA A 187 -1.26 6.87 -14.25
C ALA A 187 -1.29 8.09 -13.30
N ARG A 188 -0.93 9.27 -13.79
CA ARG A 188 -0.97 10.52 -13.02
C ARG A 188 -2.40 10.91 -12.63
N ALA A 189 -3.33 10.86 -13.59
CA ALA A 189 -4.74 11.16 -13.36
C ALA A 189 -5.35 10.20 -12.34
N TYR A 190 -5.05 8.90 -12.43
CA TYR A 190 -5.51 7.89 -11.47
C TYR A 190 -5.04 8.21 -10.04
N VAL A 191 -3.74 8.46 -9.84
CA VAL A 191 -3.19 8.75 -8.51
C VAL A 191 -3.77 10.05 -7.95
N ALA A 192 -3.96 11.09 -8.79
CA ALA A 192 -4.56 12.34 -8.37
C ALA A 192 -6.03 12.16 -7.95
N THR A 193 -6.84 11.50 -8.78
CA THR A 193 -8.25 11.23 -8.49
C THR A 193 -8.41 10.36 -7.24
N LEU A 194 -7.57 9.33 -7.09
CA LEU A 194 -7.59 8.47 -5.91
C LEU A 194 -7.26 9.25 -4.64
N ARG A 195 -6.24 10.10 -4.66
CA ARG A 195 -5.88 10.97 -3.53
C ARG A 195 -7.01 11.92 -3.14
N ASP A 196 -7.73 12.47 -4.12
CA ASP A 196 -8.82 13.40 -3.87
C ASP A 196 -10.10 12.69 -3.37
N LEU A 197 -10.21 11.38 -3.62
CA LEU A 197 -11.31 10.53 -3.15
C LEU A 197 -11.13 10.11 -1.68
N LEU A 198 -9.89 9.92 -1.22
CA LEU A 198 -9.53 9.35 0.09
C LEU A 198 -9.25 10.43 1.13
#